data_26440d3a6f9a4ebbff10152afe76ad1b
#
_entry.id   26440d3a6f9a4ebbff10152afe76ad1b
#
_cell.length_a   1.000
_cell.length_b   1.000
_cell.length_c   1.000
_cell.angle_alpha   90.00
_cell.angle_beta   90.00
_cell.angle_gamma   90.00
#
_symmetry.space_group_name_H-M   'P 1'
#
loop_
_entity.id
_entity.type
_entity.pdbx_description
1 polymer ?
#
loop_
_entity_poly.entity_id
_entity_poly.type
_entity_poly.pdbx_seq_one_letter_code
_entity_poly.pdbx_strand_id
1 'polypeptide(L)'
;MIGSIKGKVAYLANEYCLLETNSGVGYRVFMPAAHLGQLAVGMEARVHTYMAVREDAILLFGFLNQEYYNLFLLLLKVTALHCQIKIIRLNGRQNA
;
A
#
# COMPACT_ATOMS: atom_id res chain seq x y z
N MET A 1 -13.06 5.14 4.86
CA MET A 1 -12.03 4.56 3.98
C MET A 1 -11.32 5.65 3.18
N ILE A 2 -10.01 5.53 3.05
CA ILE A 2 -9.21 6.50 2.30
C ILE A 2 -8.98 5.95 0.89
N GLY A 3 -9.46 6.69 -0.12
CA GLY A 3 -9.40 6.22 -1.51
C GLY A 3 -8.05 6.44 -2.17
N SER A 4 -7.33 7.48 -1.77
CA SER A 4 -5.99 7.75 -2.29
C SER A 4 -5.26 8.70 -1.34
N ILE A 5 -3.92 8.62 -1.40
CA ILE A 5 -3.07 9.52 -0.63
C ILE A 5 -2.01 10.06 -1.57
N LYS A 6 -1.81 11.37 -1.54
CA LYS A 6 -0.73 12.03 -2.25
C LYS A 6 0.23 12.62 -1.24
N GLY A 7 1.50 12.31 -1.40
CA GLY A 7 2.50 12.82 -0.47
C GLY A 7 3.91 12.58 -0.97
N LYS A 8 4.87 12.96 -0.14
CA LYS A 8 6.28 12.77 -0.43
C LYS A 8 6.75 11.47 0.22
N VAL A 9 7.51 10.68 -0.51
CA VAL A 9 8.06 9.44 0.03
C VAL A 9 9.18 9.81 0.99
N ALA A 10 8.94 9.58 2.28
CA ALA A 10 9.91 9.91 3.31
C ALA A 10 10.82 8.74 3.64
N TYR A 11 10.35 7.52 3.41
CA TYR A 11 11.11 6.32 3.75
C TYR A 11 10.58 5.13 2.94
N LEU A 12 11.48 4.25 2.54
CA LEU A 12 11.11 3.02 1.84
C LEU A 12 11.62 1.82 2.61
N ALA A 13 10.73 0.89 2.88
CA ALA A 13 11.07 -0.40 3.48
C ALA A 13 10.78 -1.51 2.49
N ASN A 14 10.96 -2.76 2.90
CA ASN A 14 10.77 -3.90 2.00
C ASN A 14 9.31 -4.15 1.66
N GLU A 15 8.39 -3.77 2.53
CA GLU A 15 6.98 -4.08 2.35
C GLU A 15 6.08 -2.84 2.39
N TYR A 16 6.64 -1.68 2.71
CA TYR A 16 5.84 -0.46 2.84
C TYR A 16 6.67 0.78 2.53
N CYS A 17 5.98 1.87 2.30
CA CYS A 17 6.62 3.17 2.24
C CYS A 17 5.95 4.10 3.25
N LEU A 18 6.68 5.11 3.67
CA LEU A 18 6.14 6.15 4.52
C LEU A 18 5.86 7.36 3.64
N LEU A 19 4.60 7.70 3.47
CA LEU A 19 4.17 8.86 2.70
C LEU A 19 3.84 10.00 3.65
N GLU A 20 4.51 11.12 3.47
CA GLU A 20 4.27 12.29 4.29
C GLU A 20 3.46 13.31 3.52
N THR A 21 2.29 13.64 4.04
CA THR A 21 1.39 14.59 3.39
C THR A 21 1.75 16.02 3.78
N ASN A 22 1.17 16.99 3.06
CA ASN A 22 1.41 18.41 3.35
C ASN A 22 0.99 18.82 4.76
N SER A 23 0.07 18.07 5.35
CA SER A 23 -0.38 18.36 6.71
C SER A 23 0.61 17.91 7.77
N GLY A 24 1.70 17.26 7.37
CA GLY A 24 2.69 16.78 8.31
C GLY A 24 2.44 15.39 8.84
N VAL A 25 1.38 14.74 8.38
CA VAL A 25 1.06 13.37 8.80
C VAL A 25 1.77 12.39 7.89
N GLY A 26 2.46 11.41 8.49
CA GLY A 26 3.10 10.33 7.74
C GLY A 26 2.25 9.06 7.79
N TYR A 27 1.99 8.49 6.63
CA TYR A 27 1.22 7.25 6.55
C TYR A 27 2.12 6.11 6.12
N ARG A 28 2.05 5.00 6.85
CA ARG A 28 2.74 3.77 6.48
C ARG A 28 1.81 2.99 5.56
N VAL A 29 2.20 2.88 4.29
CA VAL A 29 1.37 2.25 3.26
C VAL A 29 2.06 0.99 2.78
N PHE A 30 1.43 -0.14 2.99
CA PHE A 30 1.95 -1.43 2.53
C PHE A 30 1.64 -1.59 1.05
N MET A 31 2.63 -1.95 0.26
CA MET A 31 2.53 -1.99 -1.19
C MET A 31 3.26 -3.21 -1.74
N PRO A 32 2.84 -3.68 -2.92
CA PRO A 32 3.61 -4.74 -3.60
C PRO A 32 5.04 -4.27 -3.86
N ALA A 33 5.97 -5.20 -3.78
CA ALA A 33 7.39 -4.88 -3.96
C ALA A 33 7.68 -4.25 -5.32
N ALA A 34 6.95 -4.68 -6.36
CA ALA A 34 7.11 -4.09 -7.69
C ALA A 34 6.78 -2.61 -7.70
N HIS A 35 5.78 -2.20 -6.94
CA HIS A 35 5.42 -0.79 -6.86
C HIS A 35 6.40 0.00 -6.00
N LEU A 36 6.87 -0.60 -4.92
CA LEU A 36 7.88 0.04 -4.08
C LEU A 36 9.16 0.30 -4.87
N GLY A 37 9.49 -0.60 -5.79
CA GLY A 37 10.67 -0.44 -6.63
C GLY A 37 10.59 0.74 -7.59
N GLN A 38 9.41 1.26 -7.83
CA GLN A 38 9.23 2.42 -8.70
C GLN A 38 9.30 3.75 -7.93
N LEU A 39 9.40 3.68 -6.61
CA LEU A 39 9.42 4.86 -5.77
C LEU A 39 10.85 5.18 -5.32
N ALA A 40 11.09 6.46 -5.03
CA ALA A 40 12.37 6.90 -4.50
C ALA A 40 12.10 7.88 -3.36
N VAL A 41 12.95 7.84 -2.34
CA VAL A 41 12.82 8.77 -1.22
C VAL A 41 12.95 10.20 -1.74
N GLY A 42 12.02 11.04 -1.33
CA GLY A 42 12.01 12.44 -1.73
C GLY A 42 11.08 12.75 -2.90
N MET A 43 10.60 11.74 -3.63
CA MET A 43 9.68 12.00 -4.73
C MET A 43 8.25 12.10 -4.23
N GLU A 44 7.42 12.81 -4.99
CA GLU A 44 5.98 12.84 -4.73
C GLU A 44 5.32 11.67 -5.40
N ALA A 45 4.34 11.08 -4.73
CA ALA A 45 3.60 9.96 -5.27
C ALA A 45 2.15 10.03 -4.84
N ARG A 46 1.28 9.52 -5.70
CA ARG A 46 -0.12 9.32 -5.34
C ARG A 46 -0.37 7.82 -5.39
N VAL A 47 -0.92 7.28 -4.32
CA VAL A 47 -1.22 5.85 -4.26
C VAL A 47 -2.72 5.67 -4.01
N HIS A 48 -3.27 4.65 -4.64
CA HIS A 48 -4.66 4.24 -4.39
C HIS A 48 -4.63 3.35 -3.16
N THR A 49 -5.42 3.69 -2.15
CA THR A 49 -5.31 3.04 -0.85
C THR A 49 -6.59 2.34 -0.43
N TYR A 50 -6.40 1.29 0.34
CA TYR A 50 -7.47 0.58 1.00
C TYR A 50 -7.12 0.46 2.49
N MET A 51 -8.04 0.86 3.35
CA MET A 51 -7.82 0.80 4.79
C MET A 51 -8.49 -0.44 5.37
N ALA A 52 -7.69 -1.31 5.96
CA ALA A 52 -8.18 -2.50 6.63
C ALA A 52 -8.14 -2.27 8.13
N VAL A 53 -9.29 -2.41 8.77
CA VAL A 53 -9.42 -2.23 10.21
C VAL A 53 -9.49 -3.59 10.88
N ARG A 54 -8.59 -3.83 11.80
CA ARG A 54 -8.54 -5.07 12.58
C ARG A 54 -8.70 -4.74 14.06
N GLU A 55 -8.84 -5.77 14.87
CA GLU A 55 -8.99 -5.59 16.31
C GLU A 55 -7.83 -4.83 16.93
N ASP A 56 -6.62 -5.12 16.46
CA ASP A 56 -5.41 -4.58 17.07
C ASP A 56 -4.66 -3.58 16.21
N ALA A 57 -5.12 -3.29 14.98
CA ALA A 57 -4.40 -2.41 14.09
C ALA A 57 -5.25 -1.88 12.95
N ILE A 58 -4.83 -0.75 12.41
CA ILE A 58 -5.36 -0.20 11.17
C ILE A 58 -4.23 -0.27 10.15
N LEU A 59 -4.47 -0.95 9.04
CA LEU A 59 -3.49 -1.12 7.99
C LEU A 59 -3.90 -0.40 6.72
N LEU A 60 -2.95 0.26 6.07
CA LEU A 60 -3.20 0.88 4.77
C LEU A 60 -2.44 0.07 3.71
N PHE A 61 -3.17 -0.36 2.70
CA PHE A 61 -2.59 -1.03 1.55
C PHE A 61 -2.70 -0.09 0.36
N GLY A 62 -1.64 0.03 -0.42
CA GLY A 62 -1.62 0.97 -1.52
C GLY A 62 -1.07 0.39 -2.80
N PHE A 63 -1.51 0.97 -3.91
CA PHE A 63 -1.11 0.53 -5.25
C PHE A 63 -0.91 1.76 -6.11
N LEU A 64 0.11 1.72 -6.96
CA LEU A 64 0.41 2.85 -7.82
C LEU A 64 -0.54 2.96 -9.00
N ASN A 65 -1.11 1.85 -9.46
CA ASN A 65 -2.03 1.92 -10.57
C ASN A 65 -3.42 1.41 -10.19
N GLN A 66 -4.40 1.91 -10.94
CA GLN A 66 -5.80 1.63 -10.68
C GLN A 66 -6.15 0.16 -10.93
N GLU A 67 -5.49 -0.46 -11.88
CA GLU A 67 -5.77 -1.84 -12.24
C GLU A 67 -5.43 -2.80 -11.10
N TYR A 68 -4.28 -2.63 -10.48
CA TYR A 68 -3.89 -3.43 -9.33
C TYR A 68 -4.84 -3.20 -8.16
N TYR A 69 -5.23 -1.94 -7.96
CA TYR A 69 -6.15 -1.59 -6.89
C TYR A 69 -7.49 -2.30 -7.10
N ASN A 70 -8.01 -2.27 -8.34
CA ASN A 70 -9.27 -2.91 -8.66
C ASN A 70 -9.20 -4.43 -8.47
N LEU A 71 -8.08 -5.03 -8.86
CA LEU A 71 -7.88 -6.46 -8.68
C LEU A 71 -7.87 -6.82 -7.19
N PHE A 72 -7.20 -6.01 -6.38
CA PHE A 72 -7.15 -6.21 -4.95
C PHE A 72 -8.54 -6.17 -4.35
N LEU A 73 -9.35 -5.18 -4.72
CA LEU A 73 -10.72 -5.07 -4.24
C LEU A 73 -11.57 -6.27 -4.64
N LEU A 74 -11.37 -6.75 -5.85
CA LEU A 74 -12.10 -7.91 -6.34
C LEU A 74 -11.75 -9.16 -5.52
N LEU A 75 -10.48 -9.36 -5.23
CA LEU A 75 -10.04 -10.49 -4.44
C LEU A 75 -10.57 -10.43 -3.01
N LEU A 76 -10.72 -9.24 -2.46
CA LEU A 76 -11.30 -9.08 -1.13
C LEU A 76 -12.76 -9.53 -1.08
N LYS A 77 -13.49 -9.36 -2.16
CA LYS A 77 -14.88 -9.80 -2.22
C LYS A 77 -15.02 -11.30 -2.26
N VAL A 78 -14.02 -11.98 -2.82
CA VAL A 78 -14.06 -13.44 -2.97
C VAL A 78 -13.56 -14.15 -1.73
N THR A 79 -12.47 -13.65 -1.16
CA THR A 79 -11.86 -14.26 0.01
C THR A 79 -11.56 -13.18 1.03
N ALA A 80 -11.78 -13.36 2.22
CA ALA A 80 -11.65 -12.36 3.24
C ALA A 80 -10.20 -11.87 3.43
N LEU A 81 -9.97 -11.33 4.57
CA LEU A 81 -8.74 -10.73 5.04
C LEU A 81 -7.50 -11.56 4.81
N HIS A 82 -7.68 -12.86 4.82
CA HIS A 82 -6.60 -13.82 4.59
C HIS A 82 -5.90 -13.58 3.25
N CYS A 83 -6.66 -13.22 2.23
CA CYS A 83 -6.13 -13.01 0.89
C CYS A 83 -5.29 -11.74 0.79
N GLN A 84 -5.63 -10.72 1.55
CA GLN A 84 -4.86 -9.47 1.57
C GLN A 84 -3.41 -9.72 1.97
N ILE A 85 -3.24 -10.42 3.07
CA ILE A 85 -1.92 -10.73 3.60
C ILE A 85 -1.15 -11.59 2.60
N LYS A 86 -1.85 -12.54 1.99
CA LYS A 86 -1.25 -13.46 1.05
C LYS A 86 -0.71 -12.74 -0.19
N ILE A 87 -1.47 -11.78 -0.71
CA ILE A 87 -1.05 -11.02 -1.89
C ILE A 87 0.21 -10.22 -1.61
N ILE A 88 0.23 -9.51 -0.50
CA ILE A 88 1.39 -8.71 -0.10
C ILE A 88 2.60 -9.61 0.11
N ARG A 89 2.40 -10.75 0.77
CA ARG A 89 3.48 -11.67 1.05
C ARG A 89 4.06 -12.29 -0.21
N LEU A 90 3.20 -12.65 -1.18
CA LEU A 90 3.67 -13.22 -2.44
C LEU A 90 4.50 -12.23 -3.24
N ASN A 91 4.06 -10.97 -3.29
CA ASN A 91 4.81 -9.94 -3.98
C ASN A 91 6.18 -9.72 -3.34
N GLY A 92 6.23 -9.69 -2.03
CA GLY A 92 7.49 -9.58 -1.32
C GLY A 92 8.41 -10.75 -1.60
N ARG A 93 7.83 -11.95 -1.67
CA ARG A 93 8.60 -13.16 -1.90
C ARG A 93 9.17 -13.22 -3.30
N GLN A 94 8.42 -12.77 -4.29
CA GLN A 94 8.86 -12.78 -5.68
C GLN A 94 10.06 -11.87 -5.91
N ASN A 95 10.22 -10.88 -5.09
CA ASN A 95 11.26 -9.88 -5.23
C ASN A 95 12.40 -10.05 -4.23
N ALA A 96 12.33 -11.08 -3.45
CA ALA A 96 13.35 -11.35 -2.43
C ALA A 96 14.58 -12.03 -3.02
#